data_85446d2997ad4d8c4ff4f83a9d8282b5
#
_entry.id   85446d2997ad4d8c4ff4f83a9d8282b5
#
_cell.length_a   1.000
_cell.length_b   1.000
_cell.length_c   1.000
_cell.angle_alpha   90.00
_cell.angle_beta   90.00
_cell.angle_gamma   90.00
#
_symmetry.space_group_name_H-M   'P 1'
#
loop_
_entity.id
_entity.type
_entity.pdbx_description
1 polymer ?
#
loop_
_entity_poly.entity_id
_entity_poly.type
_entity_poly.pdbx_seq_one_letter_code
_entity_poly.pdbx_strand_id
1 'polypeptide(L)'
;MNIDRFLQETIRKHMTLEDALPTKMPEYVNSFGYFFGTATLSSLAVIFISGIILAFWGPDWWHFTSVGHFTNSVHFWAVEVFYVSVTLHFTFKFFKAAWRDGRWRTWINGWLIWGISIFSGISGTLLQANWDSQWNAQQGKDAFNALGLSFMNWMNYTTVLTLHVVFFAFLIAVLVVAHLTFVRNESPVRPIVNEGKDEK
;
A
#
# COMPACT_ATOMS: atom_id res chain seq x y z
N MET A 1 9.64 30.92 15.21
CA MET A 1 8.58 30.51 14.26
C MET A 1 7.73 29.46 14.94
N ASN A 2 6.46 29.74 15.19
CA ASN A 2 5.60 28.82 15.95
C ASN A 2 5.21 27.67 15.02
N ILE A 3 5.65 26.45 15.33
CA ILE A 3 5.44 25.23 14.52
C ILE A 3 3.96 25.02 14.21
N ASP A 4 3.09 25.36 15.18
CA ASP A 4 1.64 25.28 15.02
C ASP A 4 1.09 26.17 13.90
N ARG A 5 1.55 27.42 13.84
CA ARG A 5 1.16 28.33 12.75
C ARG A 5 1.69 27.88 11.39
N PHE A 6 2.91 27.40 11.35
CA PHE A 6 3.50 26.89 10.12
C PHE A 6 2.73 25.67 9.57
N LEU A 7 2.38 24.73 10.46
CA LEU A 7 1.59 23.56 10.08
C LEU A 7 0.17 23.96 9.62
N GLN A 8 -0.50 24.86 10.37
CA GLN A 8 -1.83 25.34 10.00
C GLN A 8 -1.83 26.10 8.66
N GLU A 9 -0.86 26.97 8.41
CA GLU A 9 -0.74 27.68 7.14
C GLU A 9 -0.42 26.74 5.99
N THR A 10 0.45 25.75 6.21
CA THR A 10 0.80 24.74 5.20
C THR A 10 -0.40 23.86 4.86
N ILE A 11 -1.15 23.40 5.88
CA ILE A 11 -2.36 22.60 5.68
C ILE A 11 -3.44 23.42 4.97
N ARG A 12 -3.72 24.65 5.40
CA ARG A 12 -4.71 25.52 4.76
C ARG A 12 -4.36 25.90 3.32
N LYS A 13 -3.08 26.03 3.02
CA LYS A 13 -2.63 26.37 1.67
C LYS A 13 -2.71 25.20 0.68
N HIS A 14 -2.65 23.94 1.18
CA HIS A 14 -2.58 22.75 0.34
C HIS A 14 -3.78 21.82 0.48
N MET A 15 -4.65 22.04 1.48
CA MET A 15 -5.84 21.21 1.72
C MET A 15 -6.97 22.10 2.25
N THR A 16 -7.91 22.43 1.39
CA THR A 16 -9.19 22.98 1.84
C THR A 16 -10.11 21.85 2.33
N LEU A 17 -11.05 22.13 3.24
CA LEU A 17 -12.06 21.15 3.66
C LEU A 17 -12.90 20.65 2.48
N GLU A 18 -13.11 21.47 1.45
CA GLU A 18 -13.78 21.10 0.21
C GLU A 18 -12.99 20.08 -0.61
N ASP A 19 -11.65 20.14 -0.59
CA ASP A 19 -10.79 19.14 -1.21
C ASP A 19 -10.81 17.82 -0.42
N ALA A 20 -10.98 17.89 0.93
CA ALA A 20 -11.04 16.71 1.77
C ALA A 20 -12.38 15.96 1.67
N LEU A 21 -13.49 16.71 1.51
CA LEU A 21 -14.86 16.20 1.45
C LEU A 21 -15.60 16.79 0.24
N PRO A 22 -15.27 16.38 -0.98
CA PRO A 22 -15.93 16.91 -2.18
C PRO A 22 -17.42 16.62 -2.13
N THR A 23 -18.24 17.67 -2.29
CA THR A 23 -19.72 17.59 -2.32
C THR A 23 -20.23 17.03 -3.65
N LYS A 24 -19.38 16.99 -4.68
CA LYS A 24 -19.71 16.42 -5.99
C LYS A 24 -18.66 15.42 -6.41
N MET A 25 -19.09 14.22 -6.81
CA MET A 25 -18.22 13.19 -7.32
C MET A 25 -17.91 13.48 -8.81
N PRO A 26 -16.64 13.66 -9.20
CA PRO A 26 -16.31 13.89 -10.62
C PRO A 26 -16.60 12.65 -11.47
N GLU A 27 -17.02 12.83 -12.73
CA GLU A 27 -17.37 11.74 -13.66
C GLU A 27 -16.26 10.72 -13.89
N TYR A 28 -15.01 11.16 -13.82
CA TYR A 28 -13.85 10.26 -13.99
C TYR A 28 -13.71 9.18 -12.90
N VAL A 29 -14.38 9.34 -11.76
CA VAL A 29 -14.38 8.34 -10.67
C VAL A 29 -15.10 7.07 -11.10
N ASN A 30 -16.01 7.12 -12.05
CA ASN A 30 -16.71 5.96 -12.61
C ASN A 30 -15.85 5.11 -13.57
N SER A 31 -14.57 5.39 -13.70
CA SER A 31 -13.69 4.59 -14.55
C SER A 31 -13.08 3.40 -13.81
N PHE A 32 -12.89 2.28 -14.52
CA PHE A 32 -12.20 1.08 -13.98
C PHE A 32 -10.85 1.40 -13.33
N GLY A 33 -10.12 2.38 -13.86
CA GLY A 33 -8.84 2.78 -13.28
C GLY A 33 -8.95 3.40 -11.89
N TYR A 34 -10.08 4.00 -11.54
CA TYR A 34 -10.37 4.49 -10.19
C TYR A 34 -10.97 3.42 -9.31
N PHE A 35 -11.81 2.55 -9.86
CA PHE A 35 -12.37 1.41 -9.14
C PHE A 35 -11.27 0.55 -8.49
N PHE A 36 -10.25 0.16 -9.25
CA PHE A 36 -9.15 -0.64 -8.71
C PHE A 36 -8.31 0.13 -7.68
N GLY A 37 -8.17 1.44 -7.81
CA GLY A 37 -7.54 2.27 -6.78
C GLY A 37 -8.33 2.27 -5.48
N THR A 38 -9.66 2.39 -5.55
CA THR A 38 -10.54 2.31 -4.37
C THR A 38 -10.53 0.93 -3.74
N ALA A 39 -10.58 -0.13 -4.55
CA ALA A 39 -10.51 -1.52 -4.08
C ALA A 39 -9.17 -1.79 -3.36
N THR A 40 -8.06 -1.29 -3.90
CA THR A 40 -6.73 -1.34 -3.25
C THR A 40 -6.74 -0.65 -1.89
N LEU A 41 -7.30 0.55 -1.80
CA LEU A 41 -7.36 1.31 -0.55
C LEU A 41 -8.27 0.63 0.48
N SER A 42 -9.42 0.11 0.05
CA SER A 42 -10.37 -0.58 0.94
C SER A 42 -9.79 -1.88 1.48
N SER A 43 -9.15 -2.70 0.64
CA SER A 43 -8.47 -3.91 1.10
C SER A 43 -7.30 -3.59 2.04
N LEU A 44 -6.54 -2.54 1.77
CA LEU A 44 -5.47 -2.07 2.65
C LEU A 44 -6.00 -1.67 4.03
N ALA A 45 -7.15 -0.99 4.11
CA ALA A 45 -7.78 -0.67 5.39
C ALA A 45 -8.13 -1.92 6.19
N VAL A 46 -8.68 -2.96 5.54
CA VAL A 46 -8.96 -4.27 6.18
C VAL A 46 -7.66 -4.92 6.65
N ILE A 47 -6.59 -4.89 5.85
CA ILE A 47 -5.26 -5.40 6.21
C ILE A 47 -4.74 -4.72 7.47
N PHE A 48 -4.81 -3.39 7.55
CA PHE A 48 -4.34 -2.65 8.73
C PHE A 48 -5.16 -3.00 9.98
N ILE A 49 -6.48 -3.00 9.89
CA ILE A 49 -7.36 -3.29 11.04
C ILE A 49 -7.12 -4.72 11.54
N SER A 50 -7.15 -5.70 10.65
CA SER A 50 -6.91 -7.11 11.01
C SER A 50 -5.48 -7.34 11.49
N GLY A 51 -4.49 -6.72 10.87
CA GLY A 51 -3.09 -6.81 11.24
C GLY A 51 -2.79 -6.25 12.64
N ILE A 52 -3.42 -5.12 13.01
CA ILE A 52 -3.34 -4.57 14.37
C ILE A 52 -3.90 -5.58 15.39
N ILE A 53 -5.06 -6.19 15.11
CA ILE A 53 -5.66 -7.19 16.00
C ILE A 53 -4.71 -8.38 16.15
N LEU A 54 -4.17 -8.92 15.05
CA LEU A 54 -3.22 -10.03 15.09
C LEU A 54 -1.95 -9.70 15.88
N ALA A 55 -1.40 -8.49 15.69
CA ALA A 55 -0.20 -8.05 16.40
C ALA A 55 -0.42 -7.96 17.92
N PHE A 56 -1.62 -7.54 18.36
CA PHE A 56 -1.96 -7.46 19.79
C PHE A 56 -2.07 -8.83 20.47
N TRP A 57 -2.67 -9.82 19.78
CA TRP A 57 -2.95 -11.12 20.39
C TRP A 57 -1.85 -12.15 20.16
N GLY A 58 -1.04 -11.99 19.13
CA GLY A 58 0.10 -12.84 18.83
C GLY A 58 -0.22 -14.21 18.24
N PRO A 59 0.84 -15.00 17.90
CA PRO A 59 0.72 -16.23 17.14
C PRO A 59 -0.10 -17.32 17.83
N ASP A 60 0.02 -17.48 19.12
CA ASP A 60 -0.73 -18.52 19.85
C ASP A 60 -2.24 -18.32 19.70
N TRP A 61 -2.67 -17.06 19.71
CA TRP A 61 -4.09 -16.76 19.56
C TRP A 61 -4.63 -17.11 18.16
N TRP A 62 -3.94 -16.73 17.09
CA TRP A 62 -4.44 -17.05 15.76
C TRP A 62 -4.22 -18.51 15.34
N HIS A 63 -3.30 -19.25 16.02
CA HIS A 63 -3.13 -20.66 15.75
C HIS A 63 -4.08 -21.55 16.55
N PHE A 64 -4.51 -21.14 17.73
CA PHE A 64 -5.25 -22.04 18.65
C PHE A 64 -6.67 -21.59 18.99
N THR A 65 -7.13 -20.44 18.48
CA THR A 65 -8.52 -19.99 18.70
C THR A 65 -9.30 -19.84 17.40
N SER A 66 -10.60 -20.14 17.41
CA SER A 66 -11.45 -20.00 16.22
C SER A 66 -11.54 -18.55 15.73
N VAL A 67 -11.62 -17.57 16.64
CA VAL A 67 -11.65 -16.14 16.30
C VAL A 67 -10.32 -15.69 15.74
N GLY A 68 -9.21 -16.18 16.30
CA GLY A 68 -7.88 -15.91 15.80
C GLY A 68 -7.67 -16.44 14.38
N HIS A 69 -8.05 -17.68 14.11
CA HIS A 69 -8.06 -18.27 12.77
C HIS A 69 -8.88 -17.45 11.77
N PHE A 70 -10.08 -17.04 12.17
CA PHE A 70 -10.93 -16.21 11.32
C PHE A 70 -10.26 -14.87 11.00
N THR A 71 -9.72 -14.18 12.01
CA THR A 71 -9.04 -12.90 11.83
C THR A 71 -7.80 -13.03 10.94
N ASN A 72 -7.00 -14.07 11.14
CA ASN A 72 -5.85 -14.38 10.30
C ASN A 72 -6.27 -14.65 8.85
N SER A 73 -7.36 -15.40 8.64
CA SER A 73 -7.93 -15.64 7.31
C SER A 73 -8.40 -14.34 6.65
N VAL A 74 -9.09 -13.46 7.38
CA VAL A 74 -9.50 -12.15 6.87
C VAL A 74 -8.29 -11.33 6.44
N HIS A 75 -7.23 -11.29 7.25
CA HIS A 75 -5.98 -10.59 6.91
C HIS A 75 -5.36 -11.15 5.62
N PHE A 76 -5.20 -12.46 5.54
CA PHE A 76 -4.63 -13.15 4.39
C PHE A 76 -5.44 -12.87 3.10
N TRP A 77 -6.74 -13.08 3.11
CA TRP A 77 -7.57 -12.83 1.93
C TRP A 77 -7.65 -11.36 1.53
N ALA A 78 -7.59 -10.44 2.50
CA ALA A 78 -7.49 -9.02 2.21
C ALA A 78 -6.17 -8.67 1.51
N VAL A 79 -5.06 -9.35 1.84
CA VAL A 79 -3.77 -9.22 1.16
C VAL A 79 -3.86 -9.71 -0.28
N GLU A 80 -4.53 -10.83 -0.54
CA GLU A 80 -4.74 -11.34 -1.91
C GLU A 80 -5.56 -10.36 -2.76
N VAL A 81 -6.67 -9.85 -2.20
CA VAL A 81 -7.49 -8.82 -2.87
C VAL A 81 -6.68 -7.54 -3.13
N PHE A 82 -5.83 -7.14 -2.18
CA PHE A 82 -4.94 -6.00 -2.36
C PHE A 82 -3.99 -6.21 -3.53
N TYR A 83 -3.29 -7.34 -3.63
CA TYR A 83 -2.35 -7.59 -4.71
C TYR A 83 -3.01 -7.67 -6.08
N VAL A 84 -4.16 -8.31 -6.19
CA VAL A 84 -4.94 -8.31 -7.44
C VAL A 84 -5.33 -6.88 -7.82
N SER A 85 -5.90 -6.14 -6.88
CA SER A 85 -6.39 -4.78 -7.12
C SER A 85 -5.27 -3.80 -7.45
N VAL A 86 -4.15 -3.82 -6.73
CA VAL A 86 -3.02 -2.91 -6.97
C VAL A 86 -2.34 -3.21 -8.30
N THR A 87 -2.23 -4.49 -8.67
CA THR A 87 -1.67 -4.89 -9.97
C THR A 87 -2.54 -4.40 -11.13
N LEU A 88 -3.85 -4.56 -11.02
CA LEU A 88 -4.78 -4.03 -12.00
C LEU A 88 -4.77 -2.49 -12.03
N HIS A 89 -4.78 -1.84 -10.87
CA HIS A 89 -4.66 -0.39 -10.77
C HIS A 89 -3.41 0.12 -11.49
N PHE A 90 -2.26 -0.48 -11.19
CA PHE A 90 -0.99 -0.15 -11.79
C PHE A 90 -1.02 -0.34 -13.32
N THR A 91 -1.51 -1.49 -13.79
CA THR A 91 -1.63 -1.83 -15.20
C THR A 91 -2.49 -0.82 -15.96
N PHE A 92 -3.69 -0.48 -15.43
CA PHE A 92 -4.53 0.53 -16.04
C PHE A 92 -3.88 1.92 -16.07
N LYS A 93 -3.17 2.31 -15.00
CA LYS A 93 -2.45 3.59 -14.96
C LYS A 93 -1.26 3.61 -15.91
N PHE A 94 -0.59 2.48 -16.10
CA PHE A 94 0.48 2.32 -17.08
C PHE A 94 -0.04 2.55 -18.50
N PHE A 95 -1.08 1.83 -18.93
CA PHE A 95 -1.64 2.00 -20.27
C PHE A 95 -2.24 3.39 -20.53
N LYS A 96 -2.67 4.09 -19.48
CA LYS A 96 -3.10 5.50 -19.58
C LYS A 96 -1.93 6.50 -19.55
N ALA A 97 -0.68 6.03 -19.50
CA ALA A 97 0.52 6.84 -19.38
C ALA A 97 0.37 7.91 -18.28
N ALA A 98 -0.03 7.47 -17.07
CA ALA A 98 -0.43 8.35 -15.99
C ALA A 98 0.71 9.21 -15.40
N TRP A 99 1.93 8.99 -15.82
CA TRP A 99 3.12 9.80 -15.46
C TRP A 99 3.25 11.10 -16.27
N ARG A 100 2.46 11.28 -17.34
CA ARG A 100 2.49 12.49 -18.20
C ARG A 100 2.00 13.73 -17.43
N ASP A 101 2.23 14.88 -18.01
CA ASP A 101 1.76 16.19 -17.53
C ASP A 101 2.21 16.52 -16.10
N GLY A 102 3.47 16.21 -15.79
CA GLY A 102 4.07 16.53 -14.49
C GLY A 102 3.76 15.56 -13.35
N ARG A 103 2.99 14.47 -13.58
CA ARG A 103 2.56 13.50 -12.56
C ARG A 103 3.60 12.44 -12.20
N TRP A 104 4.86 12.69 -12.47
CA TRP A 104 5.94 11.75 -12.17
C TRP A 104 6.07 11.41 -10.68
N ARG A 105 5.70 12.36 -9.78
CA ARG A 105 5.73 12.15 -8.32
C ARG A 105 4.73 11.09 -7.91
N THR A 106 3.49 11.21 -8.36
CA THR A 106 2.43 10.22 -8.14
C THR A 106 2.85 8.85 -8.67
N TRP A 107 3.45 8.82 -9.85
CA TRP A 107 3.91 7.60 -10.50
C TRP A 107 5.03 6.90 -9.71
N ILE A 108 6.10 7.61 -9.37
CA ILE A 108 7.23 7.04 -8.60
C ILE A 108 6.78 6.61 -7.21
N ASN A 109 5.94 7.41 -6.54
CA ASN A 109 5.41 7.06 -5.24
C ASN A 109 4.57 5.77 -5.30
N GLY A 110 3.75 5.58 -6.34
CA GLY A 110 3.03 4.34 -6.59
C GLY A 110 3.94 3.12 -6.76
N TRP A 111 5.05 3.27 -7.49
CA TRP A 111 6.07 2.23 -7.62
C TRP A 111 6.71 1.86 -6.28
N LEU A 112 7.01 2.86 -5.44
CA LEU A 112 7.58 2.64 -4.12
C LEU A 112 6.60 1.87 -3.22
N ILE A 113 5.32 2.25 -3.21
CA ILE A 113 4.29 1.53 -2.45
C ILE A 113 4.23 0.07 -2.89
N TRP A 114 4.15 -0.16 -4.20
CA TRP A 114 4.07 -1.52 -4.75
C TRP A 114 5.31 -2.36 -4.39
N GLY A 115 6.51 -1.82 -4.56
CA GLY A 115 7.75 -2.52 -4.22
C GLY A 115 7.87 -2.83 -2.72
N ILE A 116 7.54 -1.87 -1.85
CA ILE A 116 7.57 -2.07 -0.40
C ILE A 116 6.49 -3.05 0.04
N SER A 117 5.31 -3.03 -0.59
CA SER A 117 4.25 -4.00 -0.27
C SER A 117 4.67 -5.44 -0.54
N ILE A 118 5.51 -5.71 -1.56
CA ILE A 118 6.05 -7.04 -1.82
C ILE A 118 6.90 -7.52 -0.62
N PHE A 119 7.80 -6.69 -0.12
CA PHE A 119 8.60 -7.03 1.07
C PHE A 119 7.73 -7.19 2.32
N SER A 120 6.70 -6.37 2.47
CA SER A 120 5.71 -6.53 3.52
C SER A 120 4.96 -7.86 3.41
N GLY A 121 4.51 -8.25 2.23
CA GLY A 121 3.86 -9.53 1.99
C GLY A 121 4.77 -10.72 2.31
N ILE A 122 6.01 -10.70 1.83
CA ILE A 122 7.01 -11.74 2.14
C ILE A 122 7.21 -11.84 3.65
N SER A 123 7.44 -10.72 4.35
CA SER A 123 7.61 -10.75 5.81
C SER A 123 6.36 -11.26 6.53
N GLY A 124 5.16 -10.95 6.04
CA GLY A 124 3.89 -11.44 6.58
C GLY A 124 3.73 -12.96 6.44
N THR A 125 4.11 -13.53 5.29
CA THR A 125 4.09 -14.99 5.11
C THR A 125 5.05 -15.71 6.06
N LEU A 126 6.20 -15.11 6.36
CA LEU A 126 7.15 -15.69 7.31
C LEU A 126 6.61 -15.73 8.75
N LEU A 127 5.73 -14.79 9.11
CA LEU A 127 5.11 -14.74 10.44
C LEU A 127 4.06 -15.83 10.68
N GLN A 128 3.60 -16.52 9.64
CA GLN A 128 2.68 -17.65 9.80
C GLN A 128 3.29 -18.82 10.60
N ALA A 129 4.62 -18.88 10.74
CA ALA A 129 5.38 -19.85 11.51
C ALA A 129 5.03 -21.33 11.17
N ASN A 130 4.46 -21.57 9.99
CA ASN A 130 4.18 -22.89 9.46
C ASN A 130 5.42 -23.45 8.75
N TRP A 131 5.31 -24.66 8.21
CA TRP A 131 6.42 -25.34 7.54
C TRP A 131 6.97 -24.55 6.34
N ASP A 132 6.09 -24.01 5.50
CA ASP A 132 6.48 -23.24 4.32
C ASP A 132 7.15 -21.92 4.70
N SER A 133 6.68 -21.25 5.75
CA SER A 133 7.27 -20.00 6.22
C SER A 133 8.68 -20.22 6.78
N GLN A 134 8.92 -21.33 7.50
CA GLN A 134 10.25 -21.67 8.00
C GLN A 134 11.22 -21.97 6.86
N TRP A 135 10.77 -22.72 5.85
CA TRP A 135 11.55 -22.99 4.65
C TRP A 135 11.92 -21.71 3.91
N ASN A 136 10.94 -20.83 3.66
CA ASN A 136 11.15 -19.54 2.99
C ASN A 136 12.07 -18.62 3.81
N ALA A 137 11.97 -18.62 5.14
CA ALA A 137 12.84 -17.84 6.03
C ALA A 137 14.31 -18.30 5.91
N GLN A 138 14.55 -19.61 5.82
CA GLN A 138 15.88 -20.15 5.60
C GLN A 138 16.45 -19.71 4.25
N GLN A 139 15.66 -19.83 3.18
CA GLN A 139 16.07 -19.37 1.83
C GLN A 139 16.39 -17.87 1.82
N GLY A 140 15.54 -17.06 2.46
CA GLY A 140 15.75 -15.61 2.61
C GLY A 140 17.04 -15.30 3.34
N LYS A 141 17.29 -15.97 4.47
CA LYS A 141 18.53 -15.82 5.23
C LYS A 141 19.77 -16.15 4.38
N ASP A 142 19.73 -17.25 3.65
CA ASP A 142 20.88 -17.69 2.83
C ASP A 142 21.12 -16.71 1.68
N ALA A 143 20.07 -16.20 1.03
CA ALA A 143 20.17 -15.20 -0.03
C ALA A 143 20.76 -13.87 0.49
N PHE A 144 20.30 -13.38 1.64
CA PHE A 144 20.84 -12.14 2.24
C PHE A 144 22.28 -12.31 2.71
N ASN A 145 22.65 -13.48 3.26
CA ASN A 145 24.04 -13.79 3.61
C ASN A 145 24.95 -13.77 2.37
N ALA A 146 24.49 -14.35 1.25
CA ALA A 146 25.25 -14.36 -0.01
C ALA A 146 25.45 -12.93 -0.57
N LEU A 147 24.52 -11.99 -0.27
CA LEU A 147 24.62 -10.57 -0.64
C LEU A 147 25.44 -9.73 0.35
N GLY A 148 26.00 -10.33 1.40
CA GLY A 148 26.73 -9.60 2.45
C GLY A 148 25.82 -8.85 3.44
N LEU A 149 24.52 -9.15 3.46
CA LEU A 149 23.51 -8.52 4.32
C LEU A 149 23.14 -9.42 5.51
N SER A 150 24.12 -10.08 6.11
CA SER A 150 23.94 -11.06 7.20
C SER A 150 23.31 -10.50 8.49
N PHE A 151 23.26 -9.17 8.63
CA PHE A 151 22.56 -8.50 9.72
C PHE A 151 21.03 -8.66 9.67
N MET A 152 20.46 -8.98 8.50
CA MET A 152 19.03 -9.26 8.32
C MET A 152 18.77 -10.77 8.48
N ASN A 153 18.47 -11.19 9.70
CA ASN A 153 18.16 -12.59 9.98
C ASN A 153 16.66 -12.87 9.86
N TRP A 154 16.24 -13.37 8.70
CA TRP A 154 14.85 -13.72 8.39
C TRP A 154 14.32 -14.92 9.20
N MET A 155 15.20 -15.69 9.86
CA MET A 155 14.81 -16.76 10.78
C MET A 155 14.44 -16.23 12.18
N ASN A 156 14.76 -14.97 12.48
CA ASN A 156 14.43 -14.37 13.77
C ASN A 156 13.00 -13.79 13.72
N TYR A 157 12.07 -14.48 14.38
CA TYR A 157 10.66 -14.09 14.42
C TYR A 157 10.44 -12.65 14.87
N THR A 158 11.11 -12.21 15.94
CA THR A 158 10.98 -10.84 16.46
C THR A 158 11.45 -9.80 15.46
N THR A 159 12.56 -10.06 14.76
CA THR A 159 13.04 -9.17 13.69
C THR A 159 12.02 -9.07 12.56
N VAL A 160 11.50 -10.19 12.09
CA VAL A 160 10.49 -10.23 11.00
C VAL A 160 9.20 -9.55 11.43
N LEU A 161 8.73 -9.78 12.67
CA LEU A 161 7.56 -9.13 13.23
C LEU A 161 7.73 -7.61 13.27
N THR A 162 8.87 -7.13 13.76
CA THR A 162 9.17 -5.70 13.84
C THR A 162 9.21 -5.07 12.44
N LEU A 163 9.85 -5.73 11.47
CA LEU A 163 9.88 -5.25 10.09
C LEU A 163 8.47 -5.19 9.49
N HIS A 164 7.67 -6.23 9.67
CA HIS A 164 6.33 -6.30 9.09
C HIS A 164 5.38 -5.29 9.73
N VAL A 165 5.24 -5.32 11.05
CA VAL A 165 4.21 -4.56 11.79
C VAL A 165 4.61 -3.09 11.98
N VAL A 166 5.90 -2.81 12.21
CA VAL A 166 6.35 -1.45 12.49
C VAL A 166 6.90 -0.79 11.23
N PHE A 167 7.94 -1.35 10.63
CA PHE A 167 8.66 -0.68 9.56
C PHE A 167 7.86 -0.60 8.27
N PHE A 168 7.45 -1.75 7.72
CA PHE A 168 6.75 -1.77 6.42
C PHE A 168 5.35 -1.17 6.52
N ALA A 169 4.60 -1.49 7.59
CA ALA A 169 3.26 -0.94 7.76
C ALA A 169 3.29 0.59 7.89
N PHE A 170 4.19 1.15 8.71
CA PHE A 170 4.34 2.59 8.86
C PHE A 170 4.76 3.25 7.54
N LEU A 171 5.75 2.68 6.85
CA LEU A 171 6.24 3.21 5.58
C LEU A 171 5.15 3.20 4.49
N ILE A 172 4.39 2.11 4.38
CA ILE A 172 3.25 2.02 3.45
C ILE A 172 2.20 3.07 3.81
N ALA A 173 1.85 3.24 5.08
CA ALA A 173 0.87 4.24 5.51
C ALA A 173 1.29 5.66 5.09
N VAL A 174 2.54 6.05 5.36
CA VAL A 174 3.09 7.36 4.99
C VAL A 174 3.07 7.56 3.47
N LEU A 175 3.53 6.56 2.72
CA LEU A 175 3.56 6.65 1.26
C LEU A 175 2.15 6.68 0.65
N VAL A 176 1.18 5.96 1.21
CA VAL A 176 -0.22 6.00 0.75
C VAL A 176 -0.84 7.37 1.01
N VAL A 177 -0.61 7.99 2.17
CA VAL A 177 -1.07 9.36 2.44
C VAL A 177 -0.45 10.34 1.44
N ALA A 178 0.85 10.23 1.17
CA ALA A 178 1.52 11.04 0.15
C ALA A 178 0.94 10.79 -1.24
N HIS A 179 0.69 9.52 -1.60
CA HIS A 179 0.09 9.14 -2.88
C HIS A 179 -1.30 9.76 -3.08
N LEU A 180 -2.16 9.65 -2.09
CA LEU A 180 -3.50 10.25 -2.13
C LEU A 180 -3.44 11.77 -2.26
N THR A 181 -2.50 12.41 -1.58
CA THR A 181 -2.28 13.87 -1.68
C THR A 181 -1.85 14.25 -3.10
N PHE A 182 -0.86 13.53 -3.67
CA PHE A 182 -0.43 13.79 -5.05
C PHE A 182 -1.55 13.53 -6.07
N VAL A 183 -2.29 12.41 -5.92
CA VAL A 183 -3.43 12.12 -6.79
C VAL A 183 -4.46 13.25 -6.74
N ARG A 184 -4.76 13.81 -5.57
CA ARG A 184 -5.70 14.94 -5.44
C ARG A 184 -5.20 16.21 -6.12
N ASN A 185 -3.93 16.54 -5.93
CA ASN A 185 -3.36 17.77 -6.48
C ASN A 185 -3.14 17.69 -8.01
N GLU A 186 -2.89 16.49 -8.54
CA GLU A 186 -2.47 16.27 -9.92
C GLU A 186 -3.57 15.60 -10.79
N SER A 187 -4.75 15.31 -10.24
CA SER A 187 -5.86 14.64 -10.94
C SER A 187 -6.72 15.66 -11.73
N PRO A 188 -7.46 15.21 -12.77
CA PRO A 188 -7.51 13.88 -13.36
C PRO A 188 -6.39 13.61 -14.38
N VAL A 189 -6.16 12.31 -14.67
CA VAL A 189 -5.32 11.92 -15.84
C VAL A 189 -6.07 12.31 -17.11
N ARG A 190 -5.53 13.25 -17.88
CA ARG A 190 -6.15 13.72 -19.12
C ARG A 190 -6.20 12.58 -20.15
N PRO A 191 -7.29 12.47 -20.94
CA PRO A 191 -7.35 11.52 -22.04
C PRO A 191 -6.22 11.76 -23.04
N ILE A 192 -5.80 10.72 -23.75
CA ILE A 192 -4.88 10.85 -24.88
C ILE A 192 -5.72 11.43 -26.01
N VAL A 193 -5.55 12.71 -26.29
CA VAL A 193 -6.19 13.39 -27.43
C VAL A 193 -5.40 13.00 -28.67
N ASN A 194 -6.05 12.34 -29.62
CA ASN A 194 -5.51 12.20 -30.98
C ASN A 194 -5.73 13.55 -31.67
N GLU A 195 -4.72 14.41 -31.65
CA GLU A 195 -4.71 15.62 -32.46
C GLU A 195 -4.93 15.20 -33.92
N GLY A 196 -6.12 15.42 -34.48
CA GLY A 196 -6.42 15.14 -35.86
C GLY A 196 -7.77 14.45 -36.16
N LYS A 197 -8.60 14.14 -35.16
CA LYS A 197 -9.95 13.56 -35.41
C LYS A 197 -11.10 14.48 -35.18
N ASP A 198 -10.90 15.68 -34.62
CA ASP A 198 -11.97 16.64 -34.31
C ASP A 198 -12.10 17.76 -35.35
N GLU A 199 -11.42 17.67 -36.51
CA GLU A 199 -11.57 18.57 -37.65
C GLU A 199 -12.26 17.88 -38.87
N LYS A 200 -13.40 17.21 -38.63
CA LYS A 200 -14.27 16.83 -39.75
C LYS A 200 -15.74 16.98 -39.37
#